data_95660d24efaf926132fcdde4d1b5d8e3
#
_entry.id   95660d24efaf926132fcdde4d1b5d8e3
#
_cell.length_a   1.000
_cell.length_b   1.000
_cell.length_c   1.000
_cell.angle_alpha   90.00
_cell.angle_beta   90.00
_cell.angle_gamma   90.00
#
_symmetry.space_group_name_H-M   'P 1'
#
loop_
_entity.id
_entity.type
_entity.pdbx_description
1 polymer ?
#
loop_
_entity_poly.entity_id
_entity_poly.type
_entity_poly.pdbx_seq_one_letter_code
_entity_poly.pdbx_strand_id
1 'polypeptide(L)'
;MNKDFILEGWDLKKVPSPSFVLHLEMLEENLKTIDKVRKDAGVEVIMALKANATWPIFPLLAEHSDGATASSLSEARLIAEEMKCKAHIYAPVYMEEEFEEILSYSSHLTFNSLSQWKRYGERAMSAGVSCGLRINPEYSTVDTDLYNPCSPQSRLGVRRDALTDCPTGIEGLHFHALCESRPNDLYNTLRAVEEKFGHFFSSLKWINLGGGHLITHKDYDENVLIEILKDFKSRHPHLRIILEPGSAFTWDTGVLVSRVEDVLNNGGRNVMMLNVSFACHMPDCLEMPYKPAIIGMHDPVGKETAWYMGGNSCLAGDYVGAWAFDNNHWPQVGDLVIFRDMIHYTMVKTTMFNGVTHPSIVTYHSQRGFETIRRFGYKDYKVRMG
;
A
#
# COMPACT_ATOMS: atom_id res chain seq x y z
N MET A 1 -17.49 -12.99 3.38
CA MET A 1 -18.50 -12.16 2.65
C MET A 1 -18.14 -12.19 1.16
N ASN A 2 -19.12 -12.25 0.26
CA ASN A 2 -18.82 -12.21 -1.18
C ASN A 2 -18.49 -10.76 -1.58
N LYS A 3 -17.22 -10.49 -1.92
CA LYS A 3 -16.74 -9.14 -2.28
C LYS A 3 -17.35 -8.59 -3.59
N ASP A 4 -18.12 -9.39 -4.32
CA ASP A 4 -18.84 -8.94 -5.52
C ASP A 4 -20.05 -8.02 -5.19
N PHE A 5 -20.48 -7.95 -3.92
CA PHE A 5 -21.59 -7.14 -3.44
C PHE A 5 -21.17 -5.92 -2.61
N ILE A 6 -20.03 -5.32 -2.93
CA ILE A 6 -19.52 -4.16 -2.17
C ILE A 6 -20.52 -2.99 -2.06
N LEU A 7 -21.44 -2.85 -3.01
CA LEU A 7 -22.46 -1.79 -3.03
C LEU A 7 -23.80 -2.22 -2.42
N GLU A 8 -23.92 -3.42 -1.88
CA GLU A 8 -25.18 -3.88 -1.29
C GLU A 8 -25.57 -2.98 -0.11
N GLY A 9 -26.80 -2.49 -0.15
CA GLY A 9 -27.33 -1.58 0.87
C GLY A 9 -26.87 -0.12 0.77
N TRP A 10 -26.07 0.24 -0.25
CA TRP A 10 -25.57 1.60 -0.42
C TRP A 10 -26.61 2.52 -1.07
N ASP A 11 -26.94 3.61 -0.37
CA ASP A 11 -27.62 4.77 -0.96
C ASP A 11 -26.57 5.79 -1.45
N LEU A 12 -26.11 5.59 -2.67
CA LEU A 12 -25.04 6.40 -3.28
C LEU A 12 -25.40 7.90 -3.40
N LYS A 13 -26.67 8.28 -3.28
CA LYS A 13 -27.09 9.70 -3.22
C LYS A 13 -26.59 10.41 -1.95
N LYS A 14 -26.25 9.65 -0.91
CA LYS A 14 -25.71 10.18 0.35
C LYS A 14 -24.19 10.34 0.32
N VAL A 15 -23.53 9.83 -0.70
CA VAL A 15 -22.07 9.90 -0.84
C VAL A 15 -21.70 11.17 -1.60
N PRO A 16 -20.84 12.06 -1.04
CA PRO A 16 -20.29 13.15 -1.81
C PRO A 16 -19.45 12.62 -2.98
N SER A 17 -19.51 13.25 -4.15
CA SER A 17 -18.72 12.85 -5.31
C SER A 17 -17.80 14.01 -5.72
N PRO A 18 -16.47 13.75 -5.90
CA PRO A 18 -15.80 12.45 -5.78
C PRO A 18 -15.50 12.05 -4.33
N SER A 19 -15.48 10.74 -4.05
CA SER A 19 -15.12 10.20 -2.73
C SER A 19 -14.44 8.84 -2.80
N PHE A 20 -13.41 8.63 -2.01
CA PHE A 20 -12.97 7.31 -1.60
C PHE A 20 -13.89 6.81 -0.49
N VAL A 21 -14.47 5.64 -0.66
CA VAL A 21 -15.41 5.04 0.30
C VAL A 21 -14.86 3.71 0.78
N LEU A 22 -14.51 3.62 2.05
CA LEU A 22 -14.03 2.41 2.71
C LEU A 22 -15.19 1.68 3.40
N HIS A 23 -15.37 0.40 3.08
CA HIS A 23 -16.35 -0.49 3.69
C HIS A 23 -15.76 -1.16 4.93
N LEU A 24 -16.23 -0.80 6.13
CA LEU A 24 -15.62 -1.21 7.39
C LEU A 24 -15.74 -2.73 7.64
N GLU A 25 -16.88 -3.36 7.34
CA GLU A 25 -17.02 -4.80 7.52
C GLU A 25 -16.12 -5.60 6.58
N MET A 26 -15.86 -5.12 5.35
CA MET A 26 -14.89 -5.76 4.46
C MET A 26 -13.46 -5.60 4.97
N LEU A 27 -13.15 -4.45 5.57
CA LEU A 27 -11.88 -4.25 6.28
C LEU A 27 -11.74 -5.25 7.44
N GLU A 28 -12.76 -5.41 8.28
CA GLU A 28 -12.74 -6.37 9.39
C GLU A 28 -12.50 -7.81 8.91
N GLU A 29 -13.08 -8.23 7.78
CA GLU A 29 -12.81 -9.56 7.19
C GLU A 29 -11.33 -9.72 6.78
N ASN A 30 -10.75 -8.70 6.16
CA ASN A 30 -9.32 -8.70 5.84
C ASN A 30 -8.48 -8.80 7.11
N LEU A 31 -8.82 -8.03 8.14
CA LEU A 31 -8.10 -8.02 9.42
C LEU A 31 -8.15 -9.39 10.12
N LYS A 32 -9.27 -10.10 10.06
CA LYS A 32 -9.38 -11.48 10.59
C LYS A 32 -8.44 -12.44 9.87
N THR A 33 -8.31 -12.32 8.54
CA THR A 33 -7.41 -13.15 7.74
C THR A 33 -5.94 -12.86 8.10
N ILE A 34 -5.57 -11.59 8.24
CA ILE A 34 -4.23 -11.17 8.65
C ILE A 34 -3.92 -11.66 10.06
N ASP A 35 -4.85 -11.51 10.99
CA ASP A 35 -4.69 -11.94 12.38
C ASP A 35 -4.55 -13.48 12.49
N LYS A 36 -5.25 -14.24 11.64
CA LYS A 36 -5.05 -15.69 11.52
C LYS A 36 -3.61 -16.02 11.14
N VAL A 37 -3.07 -15.39 10.10
CA VAL A 37 -1.67 -15.62 9.69
C VAL A 37 -0.72 -15.27 10.83
N ARG A 38 -0.90 -14.12 11.47
CA ARG A 38 -0.10 -13.65 12.60
C ARG A 38 -0.06 -14.67 13.74
N LYS A 39 -1.22 -15.13 14.18
CA LYS A 39 -1.37 -16.06 15.32
C LYS A 39 -0.90 -17.47 14.97
N ASP A 40 -1.35 -18.00 13.84
CA ASP A 40 -1.10 -19.40 13.47
C ASP A 40 0.36 -19.64 13.09
N ALA A 41 1.02 -18.68 12.43
CA ALA A 41 2.46 -18.76 12.14
C ALA A 41 3.33 -18.31 13.32
N GLY A 42 2.76 -17.59 14.29
CA GLY A 42 3.50 -17.01 15.43
C GLY A 42 4.55 -16.00 14.99
N VAL A 43 4.19 -15.12 14.05
CA VAL A 43 5.00 -14.03 13.51
C VAL A 43 4.37 -12.69 13.84
N GLU A 44 5.14 -11.62 13.72
CA GLU A 44 4.63 -10.26 13.85
C GLU A 44 4.18 -9.75 12.49
N VAL A 45 3.01 -9.09 12.45
CA VAL A 45 2.49 -8.43 11.26
C VAL A 45 2.25 -6.98 11.56
N ILE A 46 2.93 -6.08 10.85
CA ILE A 46 2.82 -4.65 10.99
C ILE A 46 2.33 -4.01 9.70
N MET A 47 1.47 -3.00 9.80
CA MET A 47 0.89 -2.35 8.64
C MET A 47 1.86 -1.36 7.99
N ALA A 48 2.02 -1.41 6.67
CA ALA A 48 2.80 -0.41 5.94
C ALA A 48 1.93 0.81 5.57
N LEU A 49 2.19 1.98 6.22
CA LEU A 49 1.40 3.20 6.02
C LEU A 49 1.45 3.73 4.59
N LYS A 50 2.53 3.48 3.87
CA LYS A 50 2.64 3.85 2.44
C LYS A 50 1.50 3.32 1.57
N ALA A 51 0.81 2.25 2.00
CA ALA A 51 -0.33 1.71 1.28
C ALA A 51 -1.66 2.36 1.70
N ASN A 52 -1.82 2.69 2.97
CA ASN A 52 -2.99 3.40 3.49
C ASN A 52 -2.62 4.09 4.81
N ALA A 53 -2.90 5.39 4.91
CA ALA A 53 -2.64 6.21 6.08
C ALA A 53 -3.93 6.86 6.63
N THR A 54 -5.07 6.22 6.44
CA THR A 54 -6.37 6.69 6.93
C THR A 54 -6.46 6.48 8.45
N TRP A 55 -5.86 7.40 9.20
CA TRP A 55 -5.69 7.27 10.65
C TRP A 55 -7.00 7.02 11.47
N PRO A 56 -8.21 7.45 11.06
CA PRO A 56 -9.42 7.14 11.83
C PRO A 56 -9.74 5.64 11.94
N ILE A 57 -9.13 4.79 11.07
CA ILE A 57 -9.27 3.33 11.18
C ILE A 57 -8.15 2.67 12.01
N PHE A 58 -7.14 3.41 12.46
CA PHE A 58 -6.00 2.86 13.19
C PHE A 58 -6.37 2.12 14.48
N PRO A 59 -7.38 2.55 15.28
CA PRO A 59 -7.80 1.75 16.42
C PRO A 59 -8.21 0.33 16.04
N LEU A 60 -8.94 0.17 14.92
CA LEU A 60 -9.34 -1.15 14.42
C LEU A 60 -8.13 -1.95 13.91
N LEU A 61 -7.20 -1.30 13.21
CA LEU A 61 -5.97 -1.95 12.72
C LEU A 61 -5.09 -2.44 13.88
N ALA A 62 -4.98 -1.65 14.96
CA ALA A 62 -4.15 -1.97 16.12
C ALA A 62 -4.62 -3.23 16.89
N GLU A 63 -5.89 -3.60 16.80
CA GLU A 63 -6.42 -4.82 17.41
C GLU A 63 -5.94 -6.09 16.68
N HIS A 64 -5.56 -5.97 15.40
CA HIS A 64 -5.24 -7.09 14.51
C HIS A 64 -3.81 -7.06 13.96
N SER A 65 -2.97 -6.15 14.44
CA SER A 65 -1.56 -6.02 14.03
C SER A 65 -0.65 -5.74 15.24
N ASP A 66 0.64 -5.90 15.05
CA ASP A 66 1.66 -5.66 16.09
C ASP A 66 2.25 -4.25 15.99
N GLY A 67 1.65 -3.38 15.19
CA GLY A 67 2.06 -2.00 14.97
C GLY A 67 2.08 -1.61 13.50
N ALA A 68 2.93 -0.64 13.16
CA ALA A 68 3.03 -0.14 11.79
C ALA A 68 4.47 0.24 11.40
N THR A 69 4.72 0.23 10.09
CA THR A 69 5.98 0.70 9.51
C THR A 69 5.79 2.03 8.79
N ALA A 70 6.76 2.92 8.99
CA ALA A 70 6.82 4.25 8.41
C ALA A 70 7.97 4.38 7.41
N SER A 71 7.76 5.20 6.37
CA SER A 71 8.77 5.53 5.36
C SER A 71 9.25 6.99 5.44
N SER A 72 8.76 7.74 6.43
CA SER A 72 9.11 9.15 6.67
C SER A 72 8.85 9.54 8.13
N LEU A 73 9.38 10.70 8.53
CA LEU A 73 9.07 11.31 9.83
C LEU A 73 7.57 11.56 10.01
N SER A 74 6.89 12.03 8.98
CA SER A 74 5.44 12.32 9.05
C SER A 74 4.60 11.07 9.30
N GLU A 75 4.92 9.95 8.62
CA GLU A 75 4.27 8.66 8.89
C GLU A 75 4.58 8.14 10.31
N ALA A 76 5.84 8.29 10.77
CA ALA A 76 6.23 7.87 12.12
C ALA A 76 5.50 8.65 13.21
N ARG A 77 5.35 9.97 13.04
CA ARG A 77 4.53 10.82 13.93
C ARG A 77 3.08 10.39 13.93
N LEU A 78 2.51 10.15 12.74
CA LEU A 78 1.11 9.71 12.61
C LEU A 78 0.86 8.38 13.34
N ILE A 79 1.78 7.43 13.24
CA ILE A 79 1.72 6.16 14.00
C ILE A 79 1.74 6.45 15.51
N ALA A 80 2.67 7.27 15.97
CA ALA A 80 2.80 7.58 17.40
C ALA A 80 1.57 8.35 17.92
N GLU A 81 1.06 9.30 17.15
CA GLU A 81 -0.06 10.15 17.54
C GLU A 81 -1.40 9.40 17.51
N GLU A 82 -1.64 8.52 16.54
CA GLU A 82 -2.97 7.93 16.31
C GLU A 82 -3.03 6.42 16.61
N MET A 83 -1.94 5.66 16.40
CA MET A 83 -1.88 4.23 16.77
C MET A 83 -1.31 4.02 18.18
N LYS A 84 -0.76 5.07 18.80
CA LYS A 84 -0.20 5.08 20.17
C LYS A 84 0.95 4.09 20.39
N CYS A 85 1.73 3.81 19.37
CA CYS A 85 2.92 2.96 19.44
C CYS A 85 4.11 3.61 18.72
N LYS A 86 5.32 3.07 18.95
CA LYS A 86 6.51 3.45 18.20
C LYS A 86 6.55 2.68 16.89
N ALA A 87 6.99 3.34 15.83
CA ALA A 87 7.06 2.79 14.48
C ALA A 87 8.28 1.89 14.26
N HIS A 88 8.15 0.93 13.34
CA HIS A 88 9.28 0.42 12.58
C HIS A 88 9.54 1.40 11.44
N ILE A 89 10.77 1.86 11.26
CA ILE A 89 11.07 2.87 10.24
C ILE A 89 12.09 2.36 9.24
N TYR A 90 11.74 2.47 7.96
CA TYR A 90 12.67 2.32 6.86
C TYR A 90 12.45 3.44 5.85
N ALA A 91 13.50 4.23 5.61
CA ALA A 91 13.57 5.18 4.50
C ALA A 91 14.87 4.97 3.70
N PRO A 92 14.83 5.14 2.35
CA PRO A 92 16.05 5.06 1.54
C PRO A 92 17.09 6.12 1.92
N VAL A 93 16.63 7.24 2.46
CA VAL A 93 17.45 8.37 2.94
C VAL A 93 16.87 8.89 4.24
N TYR A 94 17.74 9.17 5.21
CA TYR A 94 17.42 9.92 6.42
C TYR A 94 18.02 11.31 6.32
N MET A 95 17.21 12.34 6.55
CA MET A 95 17.64 13.73 6.57
C MET A 95 18.27 14.04 7.96
N GLU A 96 19.40 14.77 7.96
CA GLU A 96 20.13 15.05 9.20
C GLU A 96 19.27 15.83 10.20
N GLU A 97 18.54 16.82 9.71
CA GLU A 97 17.68 17.69 10.47
C GLU A 97 16.46 17.02 11.09
N GLU A 98 16.03 15.87 10.54
CA GLU A 98 14.89 15.09 11.03
C GLU A 98 15.30 13.90 11.91
N PHE A 99 16.59 13.55 11.93
CA PHE A 99 17.03 12.25 12.41
C PHE A 99 16.77 12.04 13.91
N GLU A 100 17.02 13.05 14.76
CA GLU A 100 16.73 12.95 16.20
C GLU A 100 15.23 12.79 16.48
N GLU A 101 14.40 13.50 15.73
CA GLU A 101 12.95 13.34 15.87
C GLU A 101 12.48 11.96 15.39
N ILE A 102 13.04 11.43 14.29
CA ILE A 102 12.80 10.07 13.82
C ILE A 102 13.13 9.05 14.93
N LEU A 103 14.28 9.18 15.61
CA LEU A 103 14.66 8.28 16.70
C LEU A 103 13.63 8.28 17.84
N SER A 104 13.06 9.43 18.15
CA SER A 104 12.06 9.55 19.22
C SER A 104 10.79 8.72 18.97
N TYR A 105 10.42 8.55 17.69
CA TYR A 105 9.24 7.77 17.25
C TYR A 105 9.57 6.32 16.86
N SER A 106 10.87 5.93 16.85
CA SER A 106 11.30 4.61 16.40
C SER A 106 11.32 3.58 17.51
N SER A 107 10.80 2.38 17.26
CA SER A 107 11.16 1.14 17.98
C SER A 107 12.27 0.39 17.24
N HIS A 108 12.19 0.38 15.91
CA HIS A 108 13.13 -0.24 15.00
C HIS A 108 13.48 0.76 13.89
N LEU A 109 14.75 0.81 13.53
CA LEU A 109 15.23 1.66 12.43
C LEU A 109 16.10 0.83 11.49
N THR A 110 15.71 0.75 10.23
CA THR A 110 16.41 -0.01 9.20
C THR A 110 17.20 0.92 8.28
N PHE A 111 18.50 0.72 8.21
CA PHE A 111 19.42 1.46 7.33
C PHE A 111 19.44 0.85 5.93
N ASN A 112 19.43 1.71 4.93
CA ASN A 112 19.46 1.29 3.52
C ASN A 112 20.87 0.92 3.03
N SER A 113 21.92 1.40 3.69
CA SER A 113 23.32 1.23 3.28
C SER A 113 24.28 1.23 4.46
N LEU A 114 25.48 0.68 4.24
CA LEU A 114 26.57 0.74 5.22
C LEU A 114 27.04 2.19 5.51
N SER A 115 26.92 3.09 4.53
CA SER A 115 27.24 4.51 4.74
C SER A 115 26.23 5.20 5.67
N GLN A 116 24.94 4.88 5.57
CA GLN A 116 23.95 5.34 6.54
C GLN A 116 24.23 4.78 7.93
N TRP A 117 24.50 3.47 8.02
CA TRP A 117 24.88 2.84 9.29
C TRP A 117 26.07 3.52 9.93
N LYS A 118 27.15 3.77 9.18
CA LYS A 118 28.33 4.46 9.67
C LYS A 118 28.04 5.88 10.16
N ARG A 119 27.10 6.57 9.50
CA ARG A 119 26.74 7.96 9.85
C ARG A 119 25.84 8.06 11.06
N TYR A 120 24.90 7.14 11.21
CA TYR A 120 23.76 7.28 12.12
C TYR A 120 23.64 6.17 13.16
N GLY A 121 24.36 5.06 13.01
CA GLY A 121 24.16 3.87 13.83
C GLY A 121 24.45 4.09 15.31
N GLU A 122 25.52 4.80 15.66
CA GLU A 122 25.86 5.11 17.06
C GLU A 122 24.76 5.94 17.75
N ARG A 123 24.20 6.93 17.04
CA ARG A 123 23.10 7.75 17.55
C ARG A 123 21.84 6.93 17.78
N ALA A 124 21.51 6.05 16.83
CA ALA A 124 20.34 5.19 16.94
C ALA A 124 20.47 4.18 18.09
N MET A 125 21.64 3.54 18.24
CA MET A 125 21.91 2.65 19.37
C MET A 125 21.85 3.40 20.71
N SER A 126 22.43 4.60 20.79
CA SER A 126 22.42 5.42 22.01
C SER A 126 21.00 5.86 22.40
N ALA A 127 20.09 6.00 21.42
CA ALA A 127 18.67 6.25 21.65
C ALA A 127 17.87 5.00 22.04
N GLY A 128 18.52 3.83 22.11
CA GLY A 128 17.88 2.55 22.45
C GLY A 128 16.98 2.00 21.33
N VAL A 129 17.19 2.41 20.08
CA VAL A 129 16.44 1.94 18.92
C VAL A 129 17.06 0.64 18.41
N SER A 130 16.25 -0.38 18.11
CA SER A 130 16.71 -1.63 17.50
C SER A 130 17.09 -1.39 16.05
N CYS A 131 18.36 -1.58 15.72
CA CYS A 131 18.95 -1.25 14.43
C CYS A 131 18.93 -2.44 13.46
N GLY A 132 18.47 -2.20 12.24
CA GLY A 132 18.49 -3.16 11.15
C GLY A 132 19.22 -2.67 9.91
N LEU A 133 19.55 -3.61 9.05
CA LEU A 133 20.11 -3.33 7.72
C LEU A 133 19.19 -3.91 6.65
N ARG A 134 18.81 -3.09 5.69
CA ARG A 134 18.12 -3.60 4.50
C ARG A 134 19.13 -4.30 3.60
N ILE A 135 18.84 -5.54 3.25
CA ILE A 135 19.61 -6.34 2.30
C ILE A 135 18.86 -6.45 0.97
N ASN A 136 19.62 -6.59 -0.11
CA ASN A 136 19.10 -6.96 -1.42
C ASN A 136 19.38 -8.45 -1.65
N PRO A 137 18.37 -9.32 -1.65
CA PRO A 137 18.56 -10.75 -1.89
C PRO A 137 19.01 -11.08 -3.31
N GLU A 138 19.02 -10.09 -4.22
CA GLU A 138 19.35 -10.28 -5.64
C GLU A 138 18.51 -11.40 -6.29
N TYR A 139 17.27 -11.48 -5.83
CA TYR A 139 16.23 -12.37 -6.29
C TYR A 139 14.87 -11.69 -6.15
N SER A 140 14.06 -11.71 -7.18
CA SER A 140 12.67 -11.25 -7.17
C SER A 140 11.90 -11.97 -8.26
N THR A 141 10.62 -12.21 -8.04
CA THR A 141 9.65 -12.69 -9.03
C THR A 141 8.90 -11.57 -9.74
N VAL A 142 9.27 -10.31 -9.46
CA VAL A 142 8.66 -9.12 -10.07
C VAL A 142 9.24 -8.88 -11.44
N ASP A 143 8.42 -8.98 -12.48
CA ASP A 143 8.83 -8.85 -13.88
C ASP A 143 9.10 -7.41 -14.32
N THR A 144 8.40 -6.43 -13.70
CA THR A 144 8.52 -5.02 -14.07
C THR A 144 9.63 -4.35 -13.28
N ASP A 145 10.69 -3.90 -13.95
CA ASP A 145 11.87 -3.27 -13.33
C ASP A 145 11.53 -2.10 -12.39
N LEU A 146 10.52 -1.31 -12.73
CA LEU A 146 10.06 -0.19 -11.89
C LEU A 146 9.64 -0.63 -10.49
N TYR A 147 9.12 -1.84 -10.35
CA TYR A 147 8.64 -2.43 -9.09
C TYR A 147 9.54 -3.54 -8.56
N ASN A 148 10.65 -3.83 -9.26
CA ASN A 148 11.63 -4.82 -8.82
C ASN A 148 12.68 -4.18 -7.90
N PRO A 149 12.55 -4.27 -6.56
CA PRO A 149 13.51 -3.68 -5.65
C PRO A 149 14.85 -4.42 -5.61
N CYS A 150 14.94 -5.57 -6.27
CA CYS A 150 16.12 -6.44 -6.30
C CYS A 150 16.84 -6.45 -7.65
N SER A 151 16.51 -5.52 -8.54
CA SER A 151 17.23 -5.36 -9.81
C SER A 151 18.72 -5.10 -9.56
N PRO A 152 19.60 -5.44 -10.51
CA PRO A 152 21.07 -5.30 -10.34
C PRO A 152 21.52 -3.86 -10.02
N GLN A 153 20.75 -2.87 -10.42
CA GLN A 153 21.04 -1.44 -10.21
C GLN A 153 20.13 -0.80 -9.16
N SER A 154 19.40 -1.60 -8.38
CA SER A 154 18.51 -1.09 -7.33
C SER A 154 19.28 -0.25 -6.32
N ARG A 155 18.74 0.92 -5.98
CA ARG A 155 19.24 1.78 -4.91
C ARG A 155 18.83 1.29 -3.50
N LEU A 156 18.14 0.17 -3.40
CA LEU A 156 17.51 -0.31 -2.17
C LEU A 156 18.22 -1.54 -1.61
N GLY A 157 18.81 -1.35 -0.43
CA GLY A 157 19.45 -2.41 0.33
C GLY A 157 20.89 -2.73 -0.08
N VAL A 158 21.60 -3.39 0.82
CA VAL A 158 22.99 -3.80 0.66
C VAL A 158 23.04 -5.16 -0.03
N ARG A 159 23.83 -5.27 -1.08
CA ARG A 159 24.06 -6.52 -1.80
C ARG A 159 25.03 -7.42 -1.05
N ARG A 160 25.01 -8.72 -1.39
CA ARG A 160 25.86 -9.70 -0.73
C ARG A 160 27.35 -9.40 -0.86
N ASP A 161 27.79 -8.97 -2.03
CA ASP A 161 29.19 -8.65 -2.32
C ASP A 161 29.73 -7.44 -1.52
N ALA A 162 28.83 -6.53 -1.10
CA ALA A 162 29.18 -5.37 -0.28
C ALA A 162 29.09 -5.62 1.24
N LEU A 163 28.57 -6.79 1.68
CA LEU A 163 28.39 -7.14 3.10
C LEU A 163 29.22 -8.38 3.45
N THR A 164 30.49 -8.17 3.79
CA THR A 164 31.40 -9.25 4.22
C THR A 164 31.06 -9.74 5.62
N ASP A 165 30.81 -8.81 6.55
CA ASP A 165 30.49 -9.07 7.94
C ASP A 165 29.27 -8.29 8.37
N CYS A 166 28.47 -8.84 9.31
CA CYS A 166 27.37 -8.09 9.92
C CYS A 166 27.95 -7.01 10.85
N PRO A 167 27.66 -5.72 10.61
CA PRO A 167 28.21 -4.66 11.46
C PRO A 167 27.76 -4.82 12.93
N THR A 168 28.69 -4.64 13.86
CA THR A 168 28.39 -4.67 15.31
C THR A 168 27.31 -3.63 15.65
N GLY A 169 26.25 -4.06 16.34
CA GLY A 169 25.09 -3.24 16.70
C GLY A 169 23.90 -3.36 15.74
N ILE A 170 24.05 -4.05 14.60
CA ILE A 170 22.92 -4.49 13.80
C ILE A 170 22.25 -5.67 14.48
N GLU A 171 20.97 -5.53 14.81
CA GLU A 171 20.15 -6.53 15.49
C GLU A 171 19.21 -7.28 14.54
N GLY A 172 19.01 -6.78 13.34
CA GLY A 172 18.12 -7.42 12.37
C GLY A 172 18.47 -7.15 10.92
N LEU A 173 17.92 -8.01 10.07
CA LEU A 173 17.92 -7.79 8.62
C LEU A 173 16.51 -7.55 8.12
N HIS A 174 16.40 -6.72 7.10
CA HIS A 174 15.15 -6.42 6.40
C HIS A 174 15.35 -6.60 4.91
N PHE A 175 14.40 -7.21 4.25
CA PHE A 175 14.29 -7.18 2.80
C PHE A 175 12.85 -6.90 2.37
N HIS A 176 12.69 -6.38 1.17
CA HIS A 176 11.39 -6.23 0.53
C HIS A 176 11.60 -6.50 -0.95
N ALA A 177 11.25 -7.71 -1.38
CA ALA A 177 11.53 -8.25 -2.71
C ALA A 177 10.27 -8.62 -3.49
N LEU A 178 9.11 -8.56 -2.83
CA LEU A 178 7.82 -9.00 -3.35
C LEU A 178 6.93 -7.80 -3.70
N CYS A 179 6.10 -7.97 -4.72
CA CYS A 179 5.02 -7.05 -5.10
C CYS A 179 3.86 -7.89 -5.62
N GLU A 180 2.68 -7.77 -4.99
CA GLU A 180 1.47 -8.52 -5.32
C GLU A 180 1.72 -10.03 -5.53
N SER A 181 2.53 -10.60 -4.64
CA SER A 181 3.11 -11.92 -4.79
C SER A 181 2.33 -12.97 -4.02
N ARG A 182 2.52 -14.24 -4.41
CA ARG A 182 1.91 -15.43 -3.81
C ARG A 182 2.83 -16.09 -2.78
N PRO A 183 2.35 -17.03 -1.95
CA PRO A 183 3.17 -17.65 -0.90
C PRO A 183 4.47 -18.30 -1.41
N ASN A 184 4.43 -18.97 -2.57
CA ASN A 184 5.61 -19.61 -3.15
C ASN A 184 6.71 -18.62 -3.56
N ASP A 185 6.36 -17.38 -3.87
CA ASP A 185 7.33 -16.33 -4.16
C ASP A 185 8.14 -15.99 -2.90
N LEU A 186 7.48 -15.94 -1.73
CA LEU A 186 8.15 -15.80 -0.46
C LEU A 186 9.08 -16.99 -0.17
N TYR A 187 8.61 -18.22 -0.38
CA TYR A 187 9.43 -19.42 -0.17
C TYR A 187 10.74 -19.35 -0.95
N ASN A 188 10.66 -19.02 -2.24
CA ASN A 188 11.85 -18.91 -3.10
C ASN A 188 12.76 -17.75 -2.68
N THR A 189 12.17 -16.60 -2.27
CA THR A 189 12.91 -15.45 -1.76
C THR A 189 13.63 -15.78 -0.47
N LEU A 190 12.98 -16.48 0.46
CA LEU A 190 13.61 -16.94 1.71
C LEU A 190 14.82 -17.83 1.46
N ARG A 191 14.72 -18.77 0.52
CA ARG A 191 15.87 -19.60 0.13
C ARG A 191 17.05 -18.77 -0.38
N ALA A 192 16.79 -17.78 -1.24
CA ALA A 192 17.84 -16.89 -1.72
C ALA A 192 18.47 -16.05 -0.58
N VAL A 193 17.64 -15.62 0.38
CA VAL A 193 18.12 -14.90 1.57
C VAL A 193 18.94 -15.79 2.48
N GLU A 194 18.48 -17.02 2.77
CA GLU A 194 19.23 -17.99 3.59
C GLU A 194 20.57 -18.37 2.95
N GLU A 195 20.61 -18.59 1.63
CA GLU A 195 21.84 -18.91 0.90
C GLU A 195 22.87 -17.79 1.01
N LYS A 196 22.44 -16.55 0.81
CA LYS A 196 23.34 -15.38 0.74
C LYS A 196 23.67 -14.78 2.10
N PHE A 197 22.71 -14.73 3.01
CA PHE A 197 22.81 -13.99 4.27
C PHE A 197 22.58 -14.85 5.53
N GLY A 198 22.23 -16.13 5.38
CA GLY A 198 21.89 -17.01 6.49
C GLY A 198 22.99 -17.17 7.54
N HIS A 199 24.26 -17.04 7.13
CA HIS A 199 25.41 -17.10 8.05
C HIS A 199 25.45 -15.96 9.08
N PHE A 200 24.69 -14.86 8.86
CA PHE A 200 24.54 -13.78 9.84
C PHE A 200 23.44 -14.05 10.86
N PHE A 201 22.49 -14.95 10.58
CA PHE A 201 21.27 -15.10 11.36
C PHE A 201 21.52 -15.42 12.83
N SER A 202 22.57 -16.18 13.14
CA SER A 202 22.91 -16.55 14.53
C SER A 202 23.21 -15.36 15.43
N SER A 203 23.59 -14.21 14.87
CA SER A 203 23.89 -12.98 15.62
C SER A 203 22.72 -12.01 15.68
N LEU A 204 21.61 -12.31 15.00
CA LEU A 204 20.46 -11.40 14.87
C LEU A 204 19.36 -11.73 15.88
N LYS A 205 18.53 -10.74 16.18
CA LYS A 205 17.34 -10.88 17.02
C LYS A 205 16.06 -10.99 16.20
N TRP A 206 16.03 -10.39 15.01
CA TRP A 206 14.85 -10.35 14.15
C TRP A 206 15.21 -10.34 12.66
N ILE A 207 14.24 -10.78 11.88
CA ILE A 207 14.25 -10.63 10.42
C ILE A 207 12.91 -10.09 9.95
N ASN A 208 12.93 -9.05 9.13
CA ASN A 208 11.77 -8.43 8.53
C ASN A 208 11.72 -8.84 7.05
N LEU A 209 10.68 -9.55 6.68
CA LEU A 209 10.50 -10.12 5.34
C LEU A 209 9.84 -9.13 4.36
N GLY A 210 9.56 -7.91 4.84
CA GLY A 210 8.91 -6.87 4.05
C GLY A 210 7.44 -7.14 3.76
N GLY A 211 6.94 -6.46 2.75
CA GLY A 211 5.57 -6.58 2.26
C GLY A 211 5.48 -7.21 0.87
N GLY A 212 4.37 -6.95 0.19
CA GLY A 212 4.07 -7.49 -1.13
C GLY A 212 3.28 -8.80 -1.10
N HIS A 213 2.86 -9.24 0.08
CA HIS A 213 2.01 -10.41 0.30
C HIS A 213 0.55 -10.02 0.14
N LEU A 214 -0.16 -10.56 -0.84
CA LEU A 214 -1.59 -10.33 -1.03
C LEU A 214 -2.45 -11.28 -0.17
N ILE A 215 -2.20 -11.32 1.13
CA ILE A 215 -2.78 -12.27 2.10
C ILE A 215 -4.31 -12.35 2.00
N THR A 216 -4.97 -11.25 1.69
CA THR A 216 -6.44 -11.11 1.66
C THR A 216 -7.02 -11.19 0.26
N HIS A 217 -6.19 -11.40 -0.76
CA HIS A 217 -6.67 -11.65 -2.11
C HIS A 217 -7.38 -13.01 -2.18
N LYS A 218 -8.50 -13.08 -2.91
CA LYS A 218 -9.36 -14.29 -3.01
C LYS A 218 -8.63 -15.56 -3.46
N ASP A 219 -7.58 -15.41 -4.28
CA ASP A 219 -6.80 -16.51 -4.82
C ASP A 219 -5.48 -16.73 -4.06
N TYR A 220 -5.32 -16.11 -2.88
CA TYR A 220 -4.15 -16.29 -2.03
C TYR A 220 -4.40 -17.40 -1.01
N ASP A 221 -3.48 -18.35 -0.91
CA ASP A 221 -3.56 -19.44 0.08
C ASP A 221 -2.77 -19.06 1.34
N GLU A 222 -3.48 -18.53 2.33
CA GLU A 222 -2.88 -18.14 3.61
C GLU A 222 -2.36 -19.34 4.42
N ASN A 223 -2.88 -20.54 4.19
CA ASN A 223 -2.40 -21.72 4.90
C ASN A 223 -1.02 -22.13 4.38
N VAL A 224 -0.78 -22.04 3.06
CA VAL A 224 0.56 -22.24 2.49
C VAL A 224 1.55 -21.20 3.04
N LEU A 225 1.14 -19.94 3.18
CA LEU A 225 1.97 -18.91 3.81
C LEU A 225 2.32 -19.30 5.26
N ILE A 226 1.33 -19.72 6.04
CA ILE A 226 1.51 -20.13 7.44
C ILE A 226 2.53 -21.28 7.54
N GLU A 227 2.42 -22.29 6.68
CA GLU A 227 3.37 -23.42 6.68
C GLU A 227 4.78 -22.98 6.30
N ILE A 228 4.96 -22.11 5.31
CA ILE A 228 6.27 -21.54 4.94
C ILE A 228 6.90 -20.80 6.13
N LEU A 229 6.11 -19.97 6.80
CA LEU A 229 6.59 -19.18 7.96
C LEU A 229 6.95 -20.08 9.16
N LYS A 230 6.15 -21.10 9.45
CA LYS A 230 6.43 -22.10 10.49
C LYS A 230 7.70 -22.88 10.19
N ASP A 231 7.89 -23.32 8.97
CA ASP A 231 9.09 -24.03 8.53
C ASP A 231 10.33 -23.14 8.69
N PHE A 232 10.29 -21.90 8.20
CA PHE A 232 11.39 -20.94 8.38
C PHE A 232 11.67 -20.68 9.87
N LYS A 233 10.63 -20.47 10.69
CA LYS A 233 10.76 -20.26 12.14
C LYS A 233 11.36 -21.48 12.85
N SER A 234 11.03 -22.69 12.41
CA SER A 234 11.58 -23.92 13.00
C SER A 234 13.10 -24.06 12.79
N ARG A 235 13.60 -23.56 11.66
CA ARG A 235 15.04 -23.52 11.37
C ARG A 235 15.76 -22.38 12.11
N HIS A 236 15.06 -21.31 12.44
CA HIS A 236 15.61 -20.10 13.09
C HIS A 236 14.77 -19.67 14.31
N PRO A 237 14.65 -20.54 15.35
CA PRO A 237 13.68 -20.35 16.44
C PRO A 237 13.97 -19.14 17.33
N HIS A 238 15.19 -18.60 17.30
CA HIS A 238 15.59 -17.41 18.06
C HIS A 238 15.21 -16.09 17.37
N LEU A 239 14.89 -16.12 16.07
CA LEU A 239 14.54 -14.94 15.33
C LEU A 239 13.05 -14.56 15.51
N ARG A 240 12.80 -13.31 15.80
CA ARG A 240 11.48 -12.70 15.57
C ARG A 240 11.30 -12.48 14.08
N ILE A 241 10.20 -12.94 13.55
CA ILE A 241 9.86 -12.80 12.11
C ILE A 241 8.80 -11.74 11.98
N ILE A 242 9.03 -10.76 11.11
CA ILE A 242 8.15 -9.60 10.89
C ILE A 242 7.72 -9.56 9.42
N LEU A 243 6.43 -9.34 9.17
CA LEU A 243 5.86 -9.06 7.86
C LEU A 243 5.33 -7.62 7.82
N GLU A 244 5.47 -6.95 6.68
CA GLU A 244 4.98 -5.59 6.43
C GLU A 244 3.98 -5.51 5.28
N PRO A 245 2.88 -6.29 5.26
CA PRO A 245 1.89 -6.12 4.22
C PRO A 245 1.30 -4.71 4.27
N GLY A 246 1.02 -4.15 3.12
CA GLY A 246 0.38 -2.85 2.99
C GLY A 246 -1.02 -2.99 2.41
N SER A 247 -1.11 -3.16 1.08
CA SER A 247 -2.39 -3.31 0.37
C SER A 247 -3.28 -4.42 0.91
N ALA A 248 -2.70 -5.52 1.43
CA ALA A 248 -3.49 -6.63 1.98
C ALA A 248 -4.44 -6.22 3.11
N PHE A 249 -4.13 -5.18 3.88
CA PHE A 249 -5.04 -4.68 4.91
C PHE A 249 -6.34 -4.13 4.32
N THR A 250 -6.23 -3.38 3.23
CA THR A 250 -7.36 -2.68 2.61
C THR A 250 -7.68 -3.16 1.19
N TRP A 251 -7.20 -4.34 0.82
CA TRP A 251 -7.45 -4.95 -0.49
C TRP A 251 -8.93 -5.21 -0.69
N ASP A 252 -9.47 -4.66 -1.80
CA ASP A 252 -10.87 -4.80 -2.22
C ASP A 252 -11.89 -4.44 -1.10
N THR A 253 -11.54 -3.44 -0.26
CA THR A 253 -12.39 -2.97 0.84
C THR A 253 -13.11 -1.66 0.53
N GLY A 254 -13.00 -1.15 -0.68
CA GLY A 254 -13.70 0.08 -1.02
C GLY A 254 -13.50 0.53 -2.46
N VAL A 255 -14.05 1.70 -2.74
CA VAL A 255 -14.20 2.23 -4.09
C VAL A 255 -13.86 3.71 -4.15
N LEU A 256 -13.60 4.20 -5.38
CA LEU A 256 -13.68 5.63 -5.69
C LEU A 256 -14.98 5.90 -6.45
N VAL A 257 -15.88 6.63 -5.83
CA VAL A 257 -17.15 7.09 -6.45
C VAL A 257 -16.88 8.38 -7.20
N SER A 258 -17.12 8.38 -8.49
CA SER A 258 -17.07 9.55 -9.36
C SER A 258 -18.39 9.76 -10.09
N ARG A 259 -18.50 10.88 -10.83
CA ARG A 259 -19.69 11.23 -11.58
C ARG A 259 -19.30 11.74 -12.97
N VAL A 260 -20.12 11.41 -13.96
CA VAL A 260 -20.03 11.95 -15.31
C VAL A 260 -20.47 13.43 -15.30
N GLU A 261 -19.61 14.31 -15.76
CA GLU A 261 -19.87 15.76 -15.87
C GLU A 261 -20.11 16.21 -17.32
N ASP A 262 -19.60 15.45 -18.29
CA ASP A 262 -19.85 15.69 -19.72
C ASP A 262 -19.67 14.39 -20.52
N VAL A 263 -20.30 14.34 -21.70
CA VAL A 263 -20.21 13.21 -22.63
C VAL A 263 -19.91 13.75 -24.03
N LEU A 264 -18.80 13.33 -24.61
CA LEU A 264 -18.37 13.82 -25.92
C LEU A 264 -18.05 12.67 -26.88
N ASN A 265 -18.10 13.01 -28.18
CA ASN A 265 -17.55 12.18 -29.24
C ASN A 265 -16.58 13.02 -30.07
N ASN A 266 -15.29 12.71 -29.96
CA ASN A 266 -14.25 13.42 -30.71
C ASN A 266 -13.52 12.42 -31.64
N GLY A 267 -13.63 12.69 -32.95
CA GLY A 267 -12.97 11.84 -33.97
C GLY A 267 -13.41 10.37 -33.93
N GLY A 268 -14.66 10.09 -33.55
CA GLY A 268 -15.20 8.74 -33.43
C GLY A 268 -14.91 8.05 -32.07
N ARG A 269 -14.22 8.74 -31.14
CA ARG A 269 -13.97 8.24 -29.79
C ARG A 269 -15.02 8.79 -28.83
N ASN A 270 -15.75 7.90 -28.16
CA ASN A 270 -16.68 8.29 -27.10
C ASN A 270 -15.93 8.49 -25.79
N VAL A 271 -16.16 9.59 -25.09
CA VAL A 271 -15.48 9.94 -23.83
C VAL A 271 -16.51 10.41 -22.81
N MET A 272 -16.44 9.85 -21.61
CA MET A 272 -17.09 10.38 -20.42
C MET A 272 -16.08 11.24 -19.66
N MET A 273 -16.38 12.53 -19.47
CA MET A 273 -15.59 13.41 -18.62
C MET A 273 -16.08 13.29 -17.18
N LEU A 274 -15.16 12.97 -16.27
CA LEU A 274 -15.47 12.66 -14.88
C LEU A 274 -15.06 13.81 -13.96
N ASN A 275 -15.66 13.89 -12.77
CA ASN A 275 -15.24 14.81 -11.72
C ASN A 275 -14.03 14.32 -10.90
N VAL A 276 -13.31 13.33 -11.40
CA VAL A 276 -12.01 12.88 -10.91
C VAL A 276 -10.95 13.12 -11.98
N SER A 277 -9.67 13.03 -11.58
CA SER A 277 -8.52 13.07 -12.48
C SER A 277 -7.69 11.81 -12.27
N PHE A 278 -7.31 11.14 -13.35
CA PHE A 278 -6.39 10.01 -13.24
C PHE A 278 -5.01 10.49 -12.77
N ALA A 279 -4.53 11.62 -13.31
CA ALA A 279 -3.26 12.21 -12.91
C ALA A 279 -3.23 12.66 -11.43
N CYS A 280 -4.36 13.13 -10.89
CA CYS A 280 -4.43 13.65 -9.52
C CYS A 280 -4.86 12.61 -8.50
N HIS A 281 -5.77 11.71 -8.85
CA HIS A 281 -6.46 10.82 -7.90
C HIS A 281 -6.16 9.34 -8.10
N MET A 282 -5.66 8.96 -9.28
CA MET A 282 -5.30 7.58 -9.65
C MET A 282 -4.00 7.58 -10.48
N PRO A 283 -2.90 8.20 -9.99
CA PRO A 283 -1.68 8.35 -10.80
C PRO A 283 -1.08 7.00 -11.21
N ASP A 284 -1.26 5.95 -10.44
CA ASP A 284 -0.79 4.60 -10.78
C ASP A 284 -1.37 4.08 -12.10
N CYS A 285 -2.59 4.49 -12.48
CA CYS A 285 -3.18 4.14 -13.77
C CYS A 285 -2.38 4.68 -14.96
N LEU A 286 -1.62 5.76 -14.75
CA LEU A 286 -0.78 6.40 -15.77
C LEU A 286 0.70 6.01 -15.63
N GLU A 287 1.21 5.88 -14.40
CA GLU A 287 2.59 5.52 -14.08
C GLU A 287 2.90 4.05 -14.36
N MET A 288 1.96 3.18 -14.05
CA MET A 288 1.98 1.74 -14.31
C MET A 288 0.85 1.35 -15.25
N PRO A 289 0.77 1.78 -16.49
CA PRO A 289 -0.45 1.76 -17.29
C PRO A 289 -1.31 0.52 -17.04
N TYR A 290 -2.23 0.61 -16.11
CA TYR A 290 -3.24 -0.40 -15.86
C TYR A 290 -4.63 0.22 -15.93
N LYS A 291 -5.61 -0.60 -16.21
CA LYS A 291 -6.99 -0.21 -16.33
C LYS A 291 -7.74 -0.66 -15.07
N PRO A 292 -8.23 0.29 -14.22
CA PRO A 292 -8.93 -0.09 -13.01
C PRO A 292 -10.28 -0.74 -13.35
N ALA A 293 -10.72 -1.69 -12.54
CA ALA A 293 -12.04 -2.26 -12.66
C ALA A 293 -13.11 -1.22 -12.32
N ILE A 294 -14.19 -1.18 -13.11
CA ILE A 294 -15.34 -0.32 -12.90
C ILE A 294 -16.58 -1.21 -12.71
N ILE A 295 -17.37 -0.91 -11.68
CA ILE A 295 -18.59 -1.68 -11.40
C ILE A 295 -19.61 -1.47 -12.51
N GLY A 296 -20.14 -2.57 -13.09
CA GLY A 296 -21.11 -2.53 -14.20
C GLY A 296 -20.48 -2.28 -15.58
N MET A 297 -19.15 -2.45 -15.69
CA MET A 297 -18.42 -2.28 -16.94
C MET A 297 -17.35 -3.37 -17.12
N HIS A 298 -17.02 -3.67 -18.38
CA HIS A 298 -16.02 -4.66 -18.77
C HIS A 298 -15.16 -4.17 -19.95
N ASP A 299 -14.18 -4.96 -20.35
CA ASP A 299 -13.39 -4.70 -21.56
C ASP A 299 -14.24 -4.87 -22.80
N PRO A 300 -14.26 -3.88 -23.75
CA PRO A 300 -15.08 -3.97 -24.93
C PRO A 300 -14.77 -5.22 -25.76
N VAL A 301 -15.80 -5.96 -26.16
CA VAL A 301 -15.69 -7.16 -26.99
C VAL A 301 -16.36 -6.91 -28.36
N GLY A 302 -15.63 -7.18 -29.45
CA GLY A 302 -16.16 -7.11 -30.79
C GLY A 302 -16.58 -5.69 -31.20
N LYS A 303 -17.91 -5.47 -31.42
CA LYS A 303 -18.49 -4.20 -31.88
C LYS A 303 -19.19 -3.43 -30.76
N GLU A 304 -18.97 -3.76 -29.51
CA GLU A 304 -19.53 -3.01 -28.38
C GLU A 304 -19.08 -1.56 -28.39
N THR A 305 -19.95 -0.67 -27.91
CA THR A 305 -19.61 0.75 -27.81
C THR A 305 -18.57 0.93 -26.72
N ALA A 306 -17.38 1.38 -27.14
CA ALA A 306 -16.27 1.64 -26.26
C ALA A 306 -16.32 3.05 -25.71
N TRP A 307 -16.14 3.21 -24.40
CA TRP A 307 -16.12 4.47 -23.67
C TRP A 307 -14.78 4.68 -22.99
N TYR A 308 -14.16 5.82 -23.24
CA TYR A 308 -12.97 6.28 -22.52
C TYR A 308 -13.39 7.17 -21.36
N MET A 309 -12.62 7.12 -20.27
CA MET A 309 -12.81 8.00 -19.11
C MET A 309 -11.80 9.13 -19.17
N GLY A 310 -12.28 10.37 -19.28
CA GLY A 310 -11.46 11.58 -19.22
C GLY A 310 -11.51 12.20 -17.82
N GLY A 311 -10.33 12.58 -17.30
CA GLY A 311 -10.22 13.30 -16.03
C GLY A 311 -10.48 14.80 -16.18
N ASN A 312 -10.60 15.49 -15.03
CA ASN A 312 -10.92 16.92 -14.97
C ASN A 312 -9.69 17.85 -14.87
N SER A 313 -8.48 17.33 -15.04
CA SER A 313 -7.29 18.17 -15.14
C SER A 313 -7.03 18.61 -16.60
N CYS A 314 -6.19 19.65 -16.78
CA CYS A 314 -5.79 20.11 -18.12
C CYS A 314 -4.64 19.30 -18.73
N LEU A 315 -4.21 18.19 -18.11
CA LEU A 315 -3.20 17.32 -18.67
C LEU A 315 -3.79 16.55 -19.85
N ALA A 316 -3.19 16.66 -21.05
CA ALA A 316 -3.68 16.00 -22.24
C ALA A 316 -3.79 14.46 -22.11
N GLY A 317 -2.93 13.85 -21.29
CA GLY A 317 -2.93 12.41 -20.99
C GLY A 317 -3.82 11.99 -19.82
N ASP A 318 -4.65 12.88 -19.27
CA ASP A 318 -5.53 12.58 -18.13
C ASP A 318 -6.77 11.80 -18.57
N TYR A 319 -6.55 10.63 -19.16
CA TYR A 319 -7.61 9.72 -19.55
C TYR A 319 -7.14 8.27 -19.59
N VAL A 320 -8.05 7.34 -19.39
CA VAL A 320 -7.83 5.89 -19.47
C VAL A 320 -8.98 5.26 -20.24
N GLY A 321 -8.79 4.13 -20.83
CA GLY A 321 -9.88 3.41 -21.50
C GLY A 321 -9.44 2.24 -22.35
N ALA A 322 -10.36 1.57 -22.91
CA ALA A 322 -11.81 1.83 -22.92
C ALA A 322 -12.58 0.75 -22.15
N TRP A 323 -13.83 1.04 -21.82
CA TRP A 323 -14.79 0.09 -21.23
C TRP A 323 -16.08 0.03 -22.03
N ALA A 324 -16.85 -1.06 -21.93
CA ALA A 324 -18.22 -1.20 -22.35
C ALA A 324 -19.12 -1.41 -21.14
N PHE A 325 -20.37 -0.93 -21.21
CA PHE A 325 -21.37 -1.17 -20.17
C PHE A 325 -21.96 -2.58 -20.27
N ASP A 326 -22.16 -3.26 -19.16
CA ASP A 326 -22.73 -4.62 -19.09
C ASP A 326 -24.14 -4.69 -19.67
N ASN A 327 -24.89 -3.59 -19.64
CA ASN A 327 -26.28 -3.48 -20.08
C ASN A 327 -26.47 -2.58 -21.32
N ASN A 328 -25.43 -2.30 -22.08
CA ASN A 328 -25.43 -1.35 -23.19
C ASN A 328 -25.97 0.04 -22.85
N HIS A 329 -25.79 0.48 -21.61
CA HIS A 329 -26.19 1.80 -21.15
C HIS A 329 -25.51 2.91 -21.96
N TRP A 330 -26.28 3.96 -22.28
CA TRP A 330 -25.73 5.19 -22.87
C TRP A 330 -25.52 6.22 -21.75
N PRO A 331 -24.28 6.58 -21.40
CA PRO A 331 -24.02 7.43 -20.25
C PRO A 331 -24.57 8.83 -20.42
N GLN A 332 -24.98 9.40 -19.29
CA GLN A 332 -25.50 10.76 -19.19
C GLN A 332 -24.80 11.55 -18.10
N VAL A 333 -24.81 12.86 -18.20
CA VAL A 333 -24.36 13.76 -17.12
C VAL A 333 -25.14 13.44 -15.85
N GLY A 334 -24.42 13.22 -14.76
CA GLY A 334 -24.96 12.81 -13.47
C GLY A 334 -24.82 11.32 -13.15
N ASP A 335 -24.58 10.46 -14.15
CA ASP A 335 -24.34 9.04 -13.92
C ASP A 335 -23.08 8.81 -13.06
N LEU A 336 -23.14 7.80 -12.20
CA LEU A 336 -22.00 7.44 -11.36
C LEU A 336 -21.09 6.45 -12.08
N VAL A 337 -19.79 6.68 -11.94
CA VAL A 337 -18.73 5.76 -12.34
C VAL A 337 -17.97 5.35 -11.08
N ILE A 338 -17.95 4.06 -10.76
CA ILE A 338 -17.45 3.54 -9.50
C ILE A 338 -16.26 2.66 -9.76
N PHE A 339 -15.06 3.18 -9.47
CA PHE A 339 -13.80 2.46 -9.58
C PHE A 339 -13.61 1.56 -8.38
N ARG A 340 -13.33 0.30 -8.61
CA ARG A 340 -13.15 -0.74 -7.59
C ARG A 340 -11.73 -0.73 -7.05
N ASP A 341 -11.56 -1.13 -5.79
CA ASP A 341 -10.28 -1.37 -5.13
C ASP A 341 -9.36 -0.14 -5.07
N MET A 342 -9.90 1.01 -4.66
CA MET A 342 -9.22 2.30 -4.66
C MET A 342 -8.74 2.76 -3.27
N ILE A 343 -8.77 1.89 -2.25
CA ILE A 343 -8.48 2.28 -0.86
C ILE A 343 -7.02 2.10 -0.46
N HIS A 344 -6.23 1.38 -1.24
CA HIS A 344 -4.78 1.26 -1.02
C HIS A 344 -4.00 1.99 -2.13
N TYR A 345 -2.77 2.40 -1.82
CA TYR A 345 -1.86 3.18 -2.69
C TYR A 345 -2.53 4.36 -3.41
N THR A 346 -3.59 4.15 -4.17
CA THR A 346 -4.32 5.16 -4.94
C THR A 346 -4.65 6.39 -4.10
N MET A 347 -5.30 6.21 -2.94
CA MET A 347 -5.73 7.36 -2.13
C MET A 347 -4.59 8.08 -1.40
N VAL A 348 -3.43 7.45 -1.17
CA VAL A 348 -2.27 8.08 -0.52
C VAL A 348 -1.34 8.80 -1.51
N LYS A 349 -1.45 8.50 -2.81
CA LYS A 349 -0.64 9.12 -3.88
C LYS A 349 -1.30 10.33 -4.53
N THR A 350 -2.43 10.80 -4.02
CA THR A 350 -3.19 11.90 -4.63
C THR A 350 -2.43 13.22 -4.62
N THR A 351 -2.67 14.03 -5.66
CA THR A 351 -2.13 15.38 -5.83
C THR A 351 -3.24 16.41 -6.07
N MET A 352 -2.88 17.69 -6.04
CA MET A 352 -3.79 18.80 -6.38
C MET A 352 -3.29 19.58 -7.60
N PHE A 353 -2.79 18.90 -8.62
CA PHE A 353 -2.40 19.54 -9.87
C PHE A 353 -3.60 20.30 -10.46
N ASN A 354 -3.38 21.45 -11.09
CA ASN A 354 -4.40 22.39 -11.56
C ASN A 354 -5.39 22.91 -10.47
N GLY A 355 -5.12 22.69 -9.19
CA GLY A 355 -6.08 22.99 -8.12
C GLY A 355 -7.24 22.00 -8.03
N VAL A 356 -7.15 20.85 -8.70
CA VAL A 356 -8.16 19.79 -8.60
C VAL A 356 -8.23 19.33 -7.16
N THR A 357 -9.44 19.36 -6.59
CA THR A 357 -9.67 19.03 -5.18
C THR A 357 -9.60 17.52 -4.95
N HIS A 358 -8.93 17.09 -3.91
CA HIS A 358 -8.93 15.68 -3.50
C HIS A 358 -10.35 15.14 -3.32
N PRO A 359 -10.61 13.86 -3.68
CA PRO A 359 -11.83 13.17 -3.30
C PRO A 359 -12.03 13.16 -1.79
N SER A 360 -13.26 13.29 -1.33
CA SER A 360 -13.58 13.15 0.09
C SER A 360 -13.22 11.75 0.60
N ILE A 361 -12.98 11.60 1.89
CA ILE A 361 -12.77 10.30 2.54
C ILE A 361 -14.04 9.97 3.33
N VAL A 362 -14.63 8.83 3.03
CA VAL A 362 -15.90 8.36 3.59
C VAL A 362 -15.72 6.92 4.07
N THR A 363 -16.32 6.57 5.19
CA THR A 363 -16.49 5.17 5.61
C THR A 363 -17.96 4.77 5.45
N TYR A 364 -18.17 3.48 5.23
CA TYR A 364 -19.49 2.86 5.23
C TYR A 364 -19.53 1.72 6.22
N HIS A 365 -20.63 1.62 6.96
CA HIS A 365 -20.96 0.50 7.84
C HIS A 365 -22.44 0.17 7.66
N SER A 366 -22.79 -1.10 7.51
CA SER A 366 -24.16 -1.54 7.20
C SER A 366 -25.22 -1.02 8.19
N GLN A 367 -24.87 -0.92 9.47
CA GLN A 367 -25.77 -0.44 10.53
C GLN A 367 -25.78 1.08 10.70
N ARG A 368 -24.67 1.77 10.40
CA ARG A 368 -24.49 3.22 10.65
C ARG A 368 -24.62 4.06 9.38
N GLY A 369 -24.55 3.42 8.20
CA GLY A 369 -24.51 4.10 6.91
C GLY A 369 -23.17 4.75 6.62
N PHE A 370 -23.21 5.83 5.83
CA PHE A 370 -22.03 6.59 5.42
C PHE A 370 -21.64 7.64 6.46
N GLU A 371 -20.34 7.72 6.76
CA GLU A 371 -19.74 8.77 7.56
C GLU A 371 -18.63 9.46 6.77
N THR A 372 -18.75 10.78 6.60
CA THR A 372 -17.70 11.58 5.92
C THR A 372 -16.62 11.93 6.93
N ILE A 373 -15.45 11.31 6.80
CA ILE A 373 -14.27 11.55 7.64
C ILE A 373 -13.60 12.87 7.27
N ARG A 374 -13.41 13.11 5.98
CA ARG A 374 -12.71 14.31 5.50
C ARG A 374 -13.33 14.82 4.20
N ARG A 375 -13.55 16.12 4.15
CA ARG A 375 -13.81 16.88 2.90
C ARG A 375 -12.63 17.80 2.64
N PHE A 376 -12.23 17.87 1.40
CA PHE A 376 -11.22 18.80 0.92
C PHE A 376 -11.84 19.96 0.16
N GLY A 377 -11.12 21.08 0.09
CA GLY A 377 -11.58 22.26 -0.61
C GLY A 377 -10.47 23.26 -0.89
N TYR A 378 -10.86 24.47 -1.30
CA TYR A 378 -9.92 25.53 -1.66
C TYR A 378 -8.85 25.82 -0.59
N LYS A 379 -9.20 25.71 0.69
CA LYS A 379 -8.25 25.98 1.78
C LYS A 379 -7.06 25.01 1.76
N ASP A 380 -7.32 23.72 1.46
CA ASP A 380 -6.27 22.70 1.39
C ASP A 380 -5.28 23.01 0.26
N TYR A 381 -5.80 23.43 -0.90
CA TYR A 381 -4.96 23.88 -2.02
C TYR A 381 -4.17 25.14 -1.67
N LYS A 382 -4.85 26.16 -1.11
CA LYS A 382 -4.23 27.44 -0.78
C LYS A 382 -3.08 27.29 0.22
N VAL A 383 -3.30 26.55 1.33
CA VAL A 383 -2.30 26.34 2.37
C VAL A 383 -1.06 25.58 1.83
N ARG A 384 -1.27 24.69 0.85
CA ARG A 384 -0.16 23.98 0.21
C ARG A 384 0.71 24.92 -0.64
N MET A 385 0.17 26.01 -1.14
CA MET A 385 0.85 26.90 -2.09
C MET A 385 1.44 28.18 -1.44
N GLY A 386 1.16 28.42 -0.18
CA GLY A 386 1.74 29.57 0.54
C GLY A 386 0.90 30.14 1.68
#